data_2662206c24d70d91aca3e7df8725ec91
#
_entry.id   2662206c24d70d91aca3e7df8725ec91
#
_cell.length_a   1.000
_cell.length_b   1.000
_cell.length_c   1.000
_cell.angle_alpha   90.00
_cell.angle_beta   90.00
_cell.angle_gamma   90.00
#
_symmetry.space_group_name_H-M   'P 1'
#
loop_
_entity.id
_entity.type
_entity.pdbx_description
1 polymer ?
#
loop_
_entity_poly.entity_id
_entity_poly.type
_entity_poly.pdbx_seq_one_letter_code
_entity_poly.pdbx_strand_id
1 'polypeptide(L)'
;DAESNQYLFNGGRLTGFLDDSAGSSENVTHRITLDEAGDIADGIVASLGLGTYSERSGSFLEAHNTYSFGYSRAVRGFAIDDEILVEIALDGELYNYVVRNNGKFDNFDPSFLDGITDESLAVYAREQAEELYSGISGFNVQYVKVCADTDGKYYISVTASMNDSDGLSFMDSFRYDIG
;
A
#
# COMPACT_ATOMS: atom_id res chain seq x y z
N ASP A 1 -11.15 12.74 31.14
CA ASP A 1 -10.75 12.86 29.75
C ASP A 1 -10.88 11.48 29.14
N ALA A 2 -11.83 11.27 28.25
CA ALA A 2 -12.01 10.00 27.61
C ALA A 2 -10.89 9.87 26.58
N GLU A 3 -10.05 8.87 26.73
CA GLU A 3 -9.14 8.40 25.69
C GLU A 3 -9.98 8.10 24.45
N SER A 4 -9.80 8.85 23.37
CA SER A 4 -10.63 8.72 22.17
C SER A 4 -10.01 7.72 21.19
N ASN A 5 -9.74 6.50 21.68
CA ASN A 5 -9.27 5.42 20.82
C ASN A 5 -10.37 5.01 19.85
N GLN A 6 -10.05 5.01 18.56
CA GLN A 6 -10.95 4.57 17.50
C GLN A 6 -10.51 3.20 16.97
N TYR A 7 -11.48 2.30 16.81
CA TYR A 7 -11.25 0.96 16.31
C TYR A 7 -12.06 0.76 15.03
N LEU A 8 -11.42 0.33 13.95
CA LEU A 8 -12.06 0.03 12.68
C LEU A 8 -12.21 -1.48 12.52
N PHE A 9 -13.41 -1.92 12.13
CA PHE A 9 -13.72 -3.33 11.91
C PHE A 9 -14.24 -3.53 10.49
N ASN A 10 -13.78 -4.61 9.83
CA ASN A 10 -14.33 -5.09 8.58
C ASN A 10 -14.57 -6.60 8.67
N GLY A 11 -15.81 -7.04 8.39
CA GLY A 11 -16.17 -8.46 8.47
C GLY A 11 -15.93 -9.11 9.85
N GLY A 12 -16.00 -8.31 10.94
CA GLY A 12 -15.71 -8.78 12.31
C GLY A 12 -14.22 -8.86 12.67
N ARG A 13 -13.32 -8.52 11.75
CA ARG A 13 -11.87 -8.39 12.00
C ARG A 13 -11.52 -6.94 12.30
N LEU A 14 -10.61 -6.73 13.26
CA LEU A 14 -10.03 -5.41 13.53
C LEU A 14 -9.07 -5.06 12.38
N THR A 15 -9.39 -4.00 11.64
CA THR A 15 -8.65 -3.55 10.46
C THR A 15 -7.95 -2.21 10.66
N GLY A 16 -8.17 -1.56 11.80
CA GLY A 16 -7.49 -0.31 12.10
C GLY A 16 -7.70 0.13 13.54
N PHE A 17 -6.77 0.94 13.97
CA PHE A 17 -6.73 1.58 15.28
C PHE A 17 -6.18 3.00 15.11
N LEU A 18 -6.74 3.94 15.82
CA LEU A 18 -6.24 5.30 15.93
C LEU A 18 -6.32 5.75 17.39
N ASP A 19 -5.22 6.23 17.91
CA ASP A 19 -5.14 6.91 19.21
C ASP A 19 -4.92 8.41 18.99
N ASP A 20 -6.00 9.19 19.08
CA ASP A 20 -5.93 10.65 18.91
C ASP A 20 -5.12 11.36 20.01
N SER A 21 -4.77 10.67 21.10
CA SER A 21 -3.97 11.22 22.19
C SER A 21 -2.47 10.99 22.00
N ALA A 22 -2.10 9.90 21.30
CA ALA A 22 -0.71 9.61 20.97
C ALA A 22 -0.17 10.67 19.99
N GLY A 23 1.04 11.13 20.19
CA GLY A 23 1.69 12.11 19.31
C GLY A 23 1.24 13.57 19.49
N SER A 24 0.21 13.87 20.29
CA SER A 24 -0.26 15.24 20.51
C SER A 24 0.64 16.05 21.47
N SER A 25 1.62 15.43 22.12
CA SER A 25 2.46 16.14 23.07
C SER A 25 3.60 16.88 22.36
N GLU A 26 3.56 18.18 22.30
CA GLU A 26 4.69 19.05 21.95
C GLU A 26 5.90 18.87 22.92
N ASN A 27 5.72 18.13 24.01
CA ASN A 27 6.66 17.94 25.10
C ASN A 27 7.15 16.50 25.25
N VAL A 28 7.38 15.79 24.13
CA VAL A 28 8.03 14.47 24.20
C VAL A 28 9.45 14.64 24.76
N THR A 29 9.67 14.14 25.97
CA THR A 29 10.96 14.26 26.68
C THR A 29 12.00 13.27 26.17
N HIS A 30 11.55 12.19 25.54
CA HIS A 30 12.40 11.19 24.91
C HIS A 30 11.87 10.90 23.50
N ARG A 31 12.69 11.11 22.49
CA ARG A 31 12.36 10.79 21.10
C ARG A 31 13.11 9.54 20.69
N ILE A 32 12.36 8.55 20.22
CA ILE A 32 12.94 7.37 19.58
C ILE A 32 13.45 7.71 18.19
N THR A 33 14.33 6.89 17.66
CA THR A 33 14.84 6.98 16.28
C THR A 33 13.85 6.31 15.29
N LEU A 34 14.04 6.56 13.99
CA LEU A 34 13.29 5.86 12.94
C LEU A 34 13.50 4.33 13.01
N ASP A 35 14.71 3.88 13.33
CA ASP A 35 15.01 2.44 13.42
C ASP A 35 14.28 1.81 14.61
N GLU A 36 14.32 2.44 15.79
CA GLU A 36 13.58 1.97 16.98
C GLU A 36 12.08 1.94 16.74
N ALA A 37 11.52 2.97 16.09
CA ALA A 37 10.11 2.99 15.68
C ALA A 37 9.79 1.86 14.69
N GLY A 38 10.70 1.55 13.77
CA GLY A 38 10.58 0.44 12.84
C GLY A 38 10.52 -0.91 13.53
N ASP A 39 11.34 -1.14 14.56
CA ASP A 39 11.31 -2.39 15.33
C ASP A 39 9.99 -2.55 16.09
N ILE A 40 9.42 -1.46 16.60
CA ILE A 40 8.10 -1.46 17.23
C ILE A 40 7.02 -1.80 16.19
N ALA A 41 7.05 -1.16 15.02
CA ALA A 41 6.09 -1.40 13.95
C ALA A 41 6.15 -2.85 13.45
N ASP A 42 7.36 -3.43 13.30
CA ASP A 42 7.56 -4.86 12.94
C ASP A 42 6.90 -5.78 13.98
N GLY A 43 7.06 -5.49 15.27
CA GLY A 43 6.41 -6.23 16.35
C GLY A 43 4.88 -6.17 16.28
N ILE A 44 4.32 -5.01 15.96
CA ILE A 44 2.87 -4.83 15.80
C ILE A 44 2.37 -5.66 14.62
N VAL A 45 2.99 -5.52 13.44
CA VAL A 45 2.60 -6.26 12.23
C VAL A 45 2.67 -7.77 12.45
N ALA A 46 3.71 -8.26 13.11
CA ALA A 46 3.84 -9.67 13.47
C ALA A 46 2.70 -10.14 14.40
N SER A 47 2.27 -9.29 15.35
CA SER A 47 1.18 -9.62 16.29
C SER A 47 -0.19 -9.70 15.65
N LEU A 48 -0.40 -9.06 14.48
CA LEU A 48 -1.66 -9.09 13.75
C LEU A 48 -1.95 -10.48 13.14
N GLY A 49 -0.94 -11.33 12.96
CA GLY A 49 -1.11 -12.71 12.44
C GLY A 49 -1.62 -12.77 11.00
N LEU A 50 -1.40 -11.73 10.20
CA LEU A 50 -1.94 -11.60 8.84
C LEU A 50 -1.05 -12.23 7.75
N GLY A 51 -0.03 -13.00 8.14
CA GLY A 51 0.93 -13.60 7.23
C GLY A 51 2.22 -12.79 7.10
N THR A 52 3.01 -13.07 6.07
CA THR A 52 4.34 -12.47 5.90
C THR A 52 4.25 -11.25 4.99
N TYR A 53 4.67 -10.11 5.52
CA TYR A 53 4.92 -8.89 4.76
C TYR A 53 6.43 -8.75 4.59
N SER A 54 6.90 -8.65 3.35
CA SER A 54 8.33 -8.69 3.00
C SER A 54 8.94 -7.32 2.76
N GLU A 55 8.13 -6.33 2.45
CA GLU A 55 8.60 -4.98 2.16
C GLU A 55 8.16 -4.02 3.25
N ARG A 56 9.11 -3.24 3.75
CA ARG A 56 8.89 -2.15 4.68
C ARG A 56 9.51 -0.87 4.12
N SER A 57 8.71 0.16 3.99
CA SER A 57 9.18 1.53 3.80
C SER A 57 8.89 2.34 5.06
N GLY A 58 9.80 3.23 5.45
CA GLY A 58 9.61 4.07 6.63
C GLY A 58 10.04 5.51 6.39
N SER A 59 9.28 6.46 6.93
CA SER A 59 9.58 7.88 6.87
C SER A 59 8.99 8.64 8.06
N PHE A 60 9.55 9.81 8.34
CA PHE A 60 8.94 10.75 9.27
C PHE A 60 7.80 11.52 8.60
N LEU A 61 6.63 11.53 9.23
CA LEU A 61 5.43 12.22 8.77
C LEU A 61 5.22 13.49 9.59
N GLU A 62 5.65 14.64 9.06
CA GLU A 62 5.59 15.93 9.74
C GLU A 62 4.17 16.32 10.13
N ALA A 63 3.18 16.00 9.30
CA ALA A 63 1.78 16.38 9.52
C ALA A 63 1.20 15.83 10.84
N HIS A 64 1.65 14.63 11.24
CA HIS A 64 1.18 13.97 12.47
C HIS A 64 2.27 13.91 13.55
N ASN A 65 3.49 14.34 13.23
CA ASN A 65 4.65 14.22 14.10
C ASN A 65 4.91 12.77 14.52
N THR A 66 4.81 11.85 13.55
CA THR A 66 4.94 10.40 13.73
C THR A 66 5.96 9.81 12.75
N TYR A 67 6.40 8.59 13.02
CA TYR A 67 7.08 7.73 12.05
C TYR A 67 6.05 6.83 11.38
N SER A 68 5.97 6.88 10.06
CA SER A 68 5.03 6.09 9.26
C SER A 68 5.75 4.97 8.53
N PHE A 69 5.21 3.74 8.63
CA PHE A 69 5.75 2.54 8.00
C PHE A 69 4.68 1.86 7.15
N GLY A 70 5.02 1.63 5.88
CA GLY A 70 4.20 0.87 4.94
C GLY A 70 4.76 -0.54 4.79
N TYR A 71 3.89 -1.54 4.92
CA TYR A 71 4.21 -2.95 4.70
C TYR A 71 3.40 -3.47 3.54
N SER A 72 4.05 -4.19 2.63
CA SER A 72 3.41 -4.81 1.49
C SER A 72 3.83 -6.27 1.34
N ARG A 73 3.01 -7.02 0.61
CA ARG A 73 3.32 -8.39 0.21
C ARG A 73 3.60 -8.44 -1.28
N ALA A 74 4.44 -9.40 -1.69
CA ALA A 74 4.63 -9.73 -3.08
C ALA A 74 4.33 -11.22 -3.31
N VAL A 75 3.78 -11.55 -4.47
CA VAL A 75 3.54 -12.91 -4.94
C VAL A 75 4.15 -13.05 -6.31
N ARG A 76 5.11 -13.99 -6.48
CA ARG A 76 5.85 -14.21 -7.73
C ARG A 76 6.48 -12.95 -8.31
N GLY A 77 6.94 -12.05 -7.45
CA GLY A 77 7.57 -10.79 -7.85
C GLY A 77 6.61 -9.63 -8.07
N PHE A 78 5.29 -9.88 -8.11
CA PHE A 78 4.29 -8.83 -8.21
C PHE A 78 3.87 -8.37 -6.82
N ALA A 79 3.88 -7.06 -6.57
CA ALA A 79 3.25 -6.49 -5.39
C ALA A 79 1.75 -6.79 -5.42
N ILE A 80 1.15 -7.10 -4.26
CA ILE A 80 -0.31 -7.23 -4.16
C ILE A 80 -0.88 -6.06 -3.38
N ASP A 81 -2.13 -5.70 -3.68
CA ASP A 81 -2.84 -4.59 -3.01
C ASP A 81 -3.36 -5.04 -1.63
N ASP A 82 -2.43 -5.48 -0.79
CA ASP A 82 -2.64 -5.89 0.58
C ASP A 82 -1.55 -5.26 1.44
N GLU A 83 -1.88 -4.14 2.05
CA GLU A 83 -0.94 -3.27 2.72
C GLU A 83 -1.33 -3.07 4.18
N ILE A 84 -0.32 -2.93 5.03
CA ILE A 84 -0.47 -2.44 6.40
C ILE A 84 0.27 -1.11 6.50
N LEU A 85 -0.41 -0.09 6.99
CA LEU A 85 0.19 1.16 7.41
C LEU A 85 0.26 1.17 8.94
N VAL A 86 1.42 1.48 9.50
CA VAL A 86 1.62 1.66 10.94
C VAL A 86 2.26 3.01 11.19
N GLU A 87 1.72 3.77 12.12
CA GLU A 87 2.28 5.05 12.55
C GLU A 87 2.63 4.98 14.03
N ILE A 88 3.87 5.31 14.36
CA ILE A 88 4.42 5.31 15.71
C ILE A 88 4.72 6.75 16.12
N ALA A 89 4.23 7.16 17.26
CA ALA A 89 4.51 8.46 17.84
C ALA A 89 6.00 8.59 18.25
N LEU A 90 6.47 9.82 18.42
CA LEU A 90 7.88 10.09 18.74
C LEU A 90 8.37 9.48 20.07
N ASP A 91 7.47 9.15 20.99
CA ASP A 91 7.76 8.47 22.25
C ASP A 91 7.71 6.93 22.17
N GLY A 92 7.34 6.39 21.01
CA GLY A 92 7.23 4.95 20.77
C GLY A 92 5.83 4.37 20.94
N GLU A 93 4.83 5.19 21.28
CA GLU A 93 3.46 4.72 21.36
C GLU A 93 2.85 4.49 19.98
N LEU A 94 1.95 3.52 19.86
CA LEU A 94 1.20 3.28 18.64
C LEU A 94 0.18 4.41 18.43
N TYR A 95 0.40 5.20 17.39
CA TYR A 95 -0.54 6.26 16.98
C TYR A 95 -1.68 5.72 16.12
N ASN A 96 -1.33 4.96 15.08
CA ASN A 96 -2.31 4.47 14.11
C ASN A 96 -1.83 3.17 13.45
N TYR A 97 -2.77 2.28 13.10
CA TYR A 97 -2.53 1.30 12.06
C TYR A 97 -3.79 1.07 11.22
N VAL A 98 -3.59 0.77 9.94
CA VAL A 98 -4.66 0.43 9.00
C VAL A 98 -4.23 -0.76 8.15
N VAL A 99 -5.07 -1.79 8.10
CA VAL A 99 -4.94 -2.94 7.21
C VAL A 99 -5.87 -2.72 6.01
N ARG A 100 -5.29 -2.57 4.82
CA ARG A 100 -6.03 -2.40 3.56
C ARG A 100 -6.25 -3.77 2.91
N ASN A 101 -7.40 -3.95 2.28
CA ASN A 101 -7.78 -5.16 1.55
C ASN A 101 -7.69 -6.46 2.36
N ASN A 102 -7.83 -6.38 3.69
CA ASN A 102 -7.74 -7.50 4.61
C ASN A 102 -8.65 -8.67 4.19
N GLY A 103 -8.02 -9.85 3.98
CA GLY A 103 -8.70 -11.09 3.62
C GLY A 103 -9.04 -11.25 2.14
N LYS A 104 -8.92 -10.23 1.29
CA LYS A 104 -9.20 -10.34 -0.16
C LYS A 104 -8.22 -11.28 -0.88
N PHE A 105 -7.01 -11.41 -0.38
CA PHE A 105 -5.95 -12.24 -0.97
C PHE A 105 -5.71 -13.56 -0.22
N ASP A 106 -6.54 -13.90 0.77
CA ASP A 106 -6.36 -15.14 1.56
C ASP A 106 -6.49 -16.41 0.69
N ASN A 107 -7.28 -16.35 -0.38
CA ASN A 107 -7.50 -17.44 -1.32
C ASN A 107 -6.96 -17.15 -2.72
N PHE A 108 -6.06 -16.18 -2.87
CA PHE A 108 -5.47 -15.87 -4.15
C PHE A 108 -4.60 -17.02 -4.66
N ASP A 109 -4.92 -17.54 -5.85
CA ASP A 109 -4.12 -18.57 -6.49
C ASP A 109 -2.96 -17.93 -7.29
N PRO A 110 -1.71 -18.11 -6.85
CA PRO A 110 -0.55 -17.56 -7.55
C PRO A 110 -0.40 -18.05 -9.01
N SER A 111 -1.05 -19.17 -9.39
CA SER A 111 -1.00 -19.68 -10.75
C SER A 111 -1.64 -18.74 -11.77
N PHE A 112 -2.53 -17.84 -11.36
CA PHE A 112 -3.07 -16.80 -12.22
C PHE A 112 -2.00 -15.86 -12.79
N LEU A 113 -0.82 -15.82 -12.17
CA LEU A 113 0.32 -15.01 -12.63
C LEU A 113 1.29 -15.79 -13.53
N ASP A 114 1.00 -17.06 -13.83
CA ASP A 114 1.89 -17.88 -14.65
C ASP A 114 1.96 -17.35 -16.10
N GLY A 115 3.18 -17.12 -16.56
CA GLY A 115 3.44 -16.60 -17.90
C GLY A 115 3.23 -15.10 -18.07
N ILE A 116 2.79 -14.39 -17.03
CA ILE A 116 2.71 -12.93 -17.03
C ILE A 116 4.09 -12.36 -16.68
N THR A 117 4.55 -11.41 -17.48
CA THR A 117 5.84 -10.71 -17.30
C THR A 117 5.64 -9.21 -17.31
N ASP A 118 6.57 -8.46 -16.71
CA ASP A 118 6.56 -7.00 -16.74
C ASP A 118 6.55 -6.47 -18.18
N GLU A 119 7.28 -7.15 -19.09
CA GLU A 119 7.31 -6.78 -20.51
C GLU A 119 5.93 -6.95 -21.17
N SER A 120 5.24 -8.08 -20.94
CA SER A 120 3.90 -8.31 -21.50
C SER A 120 2.88 -7.30 -20.96
N LEU A 121 2.97 -6.94 -19.70
CA LEU A 121 2.12 -5.94 -19.08
C LEU A 121 2.41 -4.53 -19.59
N ALA A 122 3.68 -4.20 -19.82
CA ALA A 122 4.07 -2.90 -20.38
C ALA A 122 3.56 -2.74 -21.84
N VAL A 123 3.63 -3.81 -22.64
CA VAL A 123 3.07 -3.82 -24.00
C VAL A 123 1.56 -3.62 -23.97
N TYR A 124 0.85 -4.42 -23.15
CA TYR A 124 -0.60 -4.31 -23.00
C TYR A 124 -1.02 -2.90 -22.56
N ALA A 125 -0.40 -2.36 -21.52
CA ALA A 125 -0.77 -1.04 -20.99
C ALA A 125 -0.49 0.08 -22.00
N ARG A 126 0.56 -0.04 -22.81
CA ARG A 126 0.85 0.89 -23.91
C ARG A 126 -0.23 0.83 -24.99
N GLU A 127 -0.65 -0.35 -25.42
CA GLU A 127 -1.72 -0.52 -26.41
C GLU A 127 -3.03 0.11 -25.92
N GLN A 128 -3.39 -0.12 -24.64
CA GLN A 128 -4.57 0.51 -24.05
C GLN A 128 -4.46 2.03 -23.97
N ALA A 129 -3.27 2.54 -23.64
CA ALA A 129 -3.03 3.99 -23.61
C ALA A 129 -3.15 4.61 -25.00
N GLU A 130 -2.64 3.97 -26.05
CA GLU A 130 -2.73 4.44 -27.44
C GLU A 130 -4.18 4.42 -27.98
N GLU A 131 -5.02 3.50 -27.48
CA GLU A 131 -6.46 3.47 -27.79
C GLU A 131 -7.24 4.61 -27.12
N LEU A 132 -6.88 4.95 -25.87
CA LEU A 132 -7.58 5.95 -25.06
C LEU A 132 -7.12 7.37 -25.36
N TYR A 133 -5.85 7.55 -25.65
CA TYR A 133 -5.19 8.85 -25.78
C TYR A 133 -4.49 8.98 -27.12
N SER A 134 -4.85 9.97 -27.91
CA SER A 134 -4.17 10.24 -29.18
C SER A 134 -2.86 11.00 -28.98
N GLY A 135 -1.80 10.54 -29.64
CA GLY A 135 -0.52 11.26 -29.71
C GLY A 135 0.29 11.21 -28.41
N ILE A 136 0.11 10.19 -27.58
CA ILE A 136 0.93 10.00 -26.38
C ILE A 136 2.40 9.77 -26.73
N SER A 137 3.28 10.20 -25.82
CA SER A 137 4.72 9.99 -25.87
C SER A 137 5.30 9.77 -24.47
N GLY A 138 6.54 9.35 -24.37
CA GLY A 138 7.21 9.19 -23.08
C GLY A 138 6.59 8.14 -22.15
N PHE A 139 5.90 7.13 -22.72
CA PHE A 139 5.26 6.07 -21.94
C PHE A 139 6.29 5.30 -21.10
N ASN A 140 6.05 5.25 -19.78
CA ASN A 140 6.92 4.56 -18.84
C ASN A 140 6.11 3.94 -17.70
N VAL A 141 6.19 2.62 -17.53
CA VAL A 141 5.54 1.92 -16.40
C VAL A 141 6.23 2.33 -15.10
N GLN A 142 5.44 2.78 -14.14
CA GLN A 142 5.89 3.24 -12.83
C GLN A 142 5.81 2.13 -11.79
N TYR A 143 4.68 1.41 -11.77
CA TYR A 143 4.49 0.27 -10.89
C TYR A 143 3.38 -0.66 -11.40
N VAL A 144 3.47 -1.91 -10.95
CA VAL A 144 2.54 -2.99 -11.25
C VAL A 144 2.08 -3.60 -9.93
N LYS A 145 0.77 -3.80 -9.78
CA LYS A 145 0.19 -4.32 -8.54
C LYS A 145 -0.97 -5.26 -8.86
N VAL A 146 -1.04 -6.40 -8.20
CA VAL A 146 -2.21 -7.30 -8.23
C VAL A 146 -3.27 -6.76 -7.28
N CYS A 147 -4.46 -6.54 -7.79
CA CYS A 147 -5.59 -5.97 -7.08
C CYS A 147 -6.77 -6.94 -7.05
N ALA A 148 -7.70 -6.74 -6.12
CA ALA A 148 -8.99 -7.41 -6.08
C ALA A 148 -10.11 -6.36 -6.11
N ASP A 149 -11.10 -6.53 -6.99
CA ASP A 149 -12.27 -5.66 -7.02
C ASP A 149 -13.29 -5.98 -5.92
N THR A 150 -14.41 -5.29 -5.92
CA THR A 150 -15.48 -5.48 -4.93
C THR A 150 -16.16 -6.84 -5.01
N ASP A 151 -16.13 -7.47 -6.19
CA ASP A 151 -16.71 -8.78 -6.45
C ASP A 151 -15.73 -9.92 -6.15
N GLY A 152 -14.51 -9.59 -5.72
CA GLY A 152 -13.44 -10.54 -5.42
C GLY A 152 -12.72 -11.08 -6.65
N LYS A 153 -12.87 -10.45 -7.82
CA LYS A 153 -12.11 -10.79 -9.01
C LYS A 153 -10.75 -10.13 -8.96
N TYR A 154 -9.73 -10.88 -9.37
CA TYR A 154 -8.38 -10.38 -9.39
C TYR A 154 -8.03 -9.76 -10.75
N TYR A 155 -7.20 -8.74 -10.69
CA TYR A 155 -6.65 -8.08 -11.88
C TYR A 155 -5.28 -7.48 -11.56
N ILE A 156 -4.49 -7.21 -12.59
CA ILE A 156 -3.25 -6.46 -12.44
C ILE A 156 -3.52 -5.00 -12.83
N SER A 157 -3.17 -4.08 -11.95
CA SER A 157 -3.15 -2.65 -12.25
C SER A 157 -1.74 -2.28 -12.70
N VAL A 158 -1.62 -1.78 -13.93
CA VAL A 158 -0.37 -1.26 -14.49
C VAL A 158 -0.46 0.25 -14.53
N THR A 159 0.28 0.93 -13.66
CA THR A 159 0.31 2.39 -13.66
C THR A 159 1.49 2.89 -14.45
N ALA A 160 1.23 3.76 -15.42
CA ALA A 160 2.24 4.35 -16.29
C ALA A 160 2.15 5.87 -16.30
N SER A 161 3.31 6.51 -16.46
CA SER A 161 3.42 7.93 -16.80
C SER A 161 3.56 8.09 -18.29
N MET A 162 2.97 9.15 -18.84
CA MET A 162 3.04 9.50 -20.26
C MET A 162 2.83 11.00 -20.44
N ASN A 163 3.11 11.50 -21.65
CA ASN A 163 2.83 12.88 -22.03
C ASN A 163 1.71 12.89 -23.07
N ASP A 164 0.83 13.87 -22.99
CA ASP A 164 -0.18 14.12 -24.03
C ASP A 164 0.41 14.80 -25.27
N SER A 165 -0.45 15.14 -26.26
CA SER A 165 -0.05 15.84 -27.48
C SER A 165 0.52 17.24 -27.25
N ASP A 166 0.21 17.85 -26.11
CA ASP A 166 0.69 19.17 -25.71
C ASP A 166 1.97 19.12 -24.86
N GLY A 167 2.47 17.89 -24.59
CA GLY A 167 3.67 17.63 -23.81
C GLY A 167 3.45 17.68 -22.28
N LEU A 168 2.20 17.71 -21.81
CA LEU A 168 1.89 17.67 -20.40
C LEU A 168 1.96 16.25 -19.88
N SER A 169 2.71 16.05 -18.80
CA SER A 169 2.86 14.75 -18.13
C SER A 169 1.65 14.42 -17.28
N PHE A 170 1.18 13.19 -17.39
CA PHE A 170 0.13 12.63 -16.53
C PHE A 170 0.37 11.14 -16.25
N MET A 171 -0.37 10.59 -15.32
CA MET A 171 -0.34 9.15 -14.99
C MET A 171 -1.74 8.57 -15.12
N ASP A 172 -1.80 7.31 -15.58
CA ASP A 172 -3.03 6.52 -15.61
C ASP A 172 -2.74 5.05 -15.30
N SER A 173 -3.80 4.31 -14.97
CA SER A 173 -3.71 2.90 -14.59
C SER A 173 -4.58 2.05 -15.51
N PHE A 174 -3.98 1.00 -16.05
CA PHE A 174 -4.59 0.07 -16.98
C PHE A 174 -4.86 -1.26 -16.29
N ARG A 175 -6.08 -1.77 -16.43
CA ARG A 175 -6.53 -3.01 -15.79
C ARG A 175 -6.29 -4.19 -16.74
N TYR A 176 -5.53 -5.18 -16.28
CA TYR A 176 -5.33 -6.48 -16.94
C TYR A 176 -6.02 -7.55 -16.10
N ASP A 177 -7.14 -8.12 -16.59
CA ASP A 177 -7.90 -9.13 -15.84
C ASP A 177 -7.17 -10.48 -15.82
N ILE A 178 -7.18 -11.13 -14.64
CA ILE A 178 -6.56 -12.44 -14.38
C ILE A 178 -7.55 -13.36 -13.65
N GLY A 179 -7.63 -14.62 -14.07
CA GLY A 179 -8.48 -15.65 -13.42
C GLY A 179 -9.87 -15.78 -13.99
#